data_390bb9b85d72444187f1072232b26b09
#
_entry.id   390bb9b85d72444187f1072232b26b09
#
_cell.length_a   1.000
_cell.length_b   1.000
_cell.length_c   1.000
_cell.angle_alpha   90.00
_cell.angle_beta   90.00
_cell.angle_gamma   90.00
#
_symmetry.space_group_name_H-M   'P 1'
#
loop_
_entity.id
_entity.type
_entity.pdbx_description
1 polymer ?
#
loop_
_entity_poly.entity_id
_entity_poly.type
_entity_poly.pdbx_seq_one_letter_code
_entity_poly.pdbx_strand_id
1 'polypeptide(L)'
;GFDDLRAFCWRRSGGLPMYASPMTVDALRTMYGWAFVPKPGRSGYVRPEPHEVTAPFRVGNVLATPLPVLHAGVETYAYLLEAEGRSLVYMPDVKSIPAPSLERMKGVDLLIIDGLRYHLHPTHMCLEETLAAIAAVRPRRAVLTHLSHDMDYGILSGKLPENVMPAYDGLRLSLP
;
A
#
# COMPACT_ATOMS: atom_id res chain seq x y z
N GLY A 1 -1.14 -1.66 -15.16
CA GLY A 1 -0.30 -0.44 -15.06
C GLY A 1 -1.12 0.83 -15.01
N PHE A 2 -0.45 2.00 -15.06
CA PHE A 2 -1.16 3.29 -14.95
C PHE A 2 -2.22 3.49 -16.06
N ASP A 3 -1.93 3.05 -17.29
CA ASP A 3 -2.87 3.16 -18.42
C ASP A 3 -4.12 2.27 -18.27
N ASP A 4 -4.05 1.21 -17.48
CA ASP A 4 -5.22 0.33 -17.23
C ASP A 4 -6.32 1.05 -16.45
N LEU A 5 -5.98 2.15 -15.75
CA LEU A 5 -6.93 3.00 -15.05
C LEU A 5 -7.94 3.68 -16.00
N ARG A 6 -7.68 3.69 -17.31
CA ARG A 6 -8.59 4.28 -18.31
C ARG A 6 -9.99 3.68 -18.27
N ALA A 7 -10.14 2.40 -17.93
CA ALA A 7 -11.44 1.74 -17.83
C ALA A 7 -12.34 2.41 -16.78
N PHE A 8 -11.76 2.92 -15.71
CA PHE A 8 -12.47 3.66 -14.66
C PHE A 8 -12.83 5.09 -15.07
N CYS A 9 -12.25 5.61 -16.15
CA CYS A 9 -12.52 6.95 -16.67
C CYS A 9 -13.62 6.99 -17.72
N TRP A 10 -14.01 5.85 -18.34
CA TRP A 10 -14.91 5.81 -19.49
C TRP A 10 -16.30 6.37 -19.20
N ARG A 11 -16.83 6.16 -18.01
CA ARG A 11 -18.20 6.59 -17.63
C ARG A 11 -18.21 7.74 -16.63
N ARG A 12 -17.05 8.38 -16.42
CA ARG A 12 -16.94 9.53 -15.51
C ARG A 12 -16.96 10.84 -16.28
N SER A 13 -17.71 11.81 -15.79
CA SER A 13 -17.67 13.19 -16.29
C SER A 13 -16.40 13.93 -15.86
N GLY A 14 -15.85 13.59 -14.68
CA GLY A 14 -14.60 14.15 -14.12
C GLY A 14 -13.40 13.24 -14.24
N GLY A 15 -12.30 13.65 -13.65
CA GLY A 15 -11.10 12.83 -13.49
C GLY A 15 -11.29 11.67 -12.51
N LEU A 16 -10.33 10.76 -12.48
CA LEU A 16 -10.21 9.72 -11.47
C LEU A 16 -9.42 10.29 -10.28
N PRO A 17 -10.01 10.46 -9.09
CA PRO A 17 -9.29 10.96 -7.93
C PRO A 17 -8.06 10.10 -7.63
N MET A 18 -6.92 10.75 -7.48
CA MET A 18 -5.63 10.11 -7.20
C MET A 18 -4.98 10.80 -6.00
N TYR A 19 -4.81 10.06 -4.92
CA TYR A 19 -4.21 10.57 -3.68
C TYR A 19 -2.78 10.04 -3.56
N ALA A 20 -1.81 10.94 -3.52
CA ALA A 20 -0.40 10.56 -3.46
C ALA A 20 0.45 11.66 -2.82
N SER A 21 1.69 11.34 -2.42
CA SER A 21 2.65 12.37 -2.00
C SER A 21 2.94 13.34 -3.14
N PRO A 22 3.33 14.61 -2.85
CA PRO A 22 3.73 15.57 -3.87
C PRO A 22 4.80 15.01 -4.83
N MET A 23 5.81 14.34 -4.28
CA MET A 23 6.88 13.73 -5.08
C MET A 23 6.34 12.65 -6.04
N THR A 24 5.41 11.82 -5.61
CA THR A 24 4.76 10.80 -6.47
C THR A 24 3.92 11.46 -7.57
N VAL A 25 3.18 12.53 -7.24
CA VAL A 25 2.40 13.29 -8.23
C VAL A 25 3.32 13.87 -9.31
N ASP A 26 4.45 14.46 -8.93
CA ASP A 26 5.41 15.03 -9.88
C ASP A 26 6.09 13.97 -10.74
N ALA A 27 6.45 12.83 -10.15
CA ALA A 27 6.97 11.69 -10.91
C ALA A 27 5.95 11.18 -11.95
N LEU A 28 4.68 11.05 -11.58
CA LEU A 28 3.61 10.63 -12.48
C LEU A 28 3.36 11.67 -13.59
N ARG A 29 3.40 12.96 -13.28
CA ARG A 29 3.31 14.04 -14.28
C ARG A 29 4.46 13.97 -15.29
N THR A 30 5.66 13.65 -14.81
CA THR A 30 6.84 13.49 -15.68
C THR A 30 6.71 12.26 -16.58
N MET A 31 6.34 11.11 -16.03
CA MET A 31 6.24 9.85 -16.78
C MET A 31 5.02 9.79 -17.70
N TYR A 32 3.89 10.34 -17.26
CA TYR A 32 2.58 10.23 -17.93
C TYR A 32 1.96 11.62 -18.22
N GLY A 33 2.79 12.61 -18.55
CA GLY A 33 2.34 14.00 -18.77
C GLY A 33 1.12 14.12 -19.70
N TRP A 34 1.02 13.24 -20.70
CA TRP A 34 -0.13 13.16 -21.62
C TRP A 34 -1.48 12.92 -20.94
N ALA A 35 -1.49 12.26 -19.76
CA ALA A 35 -2.71 11.96 -19.01
C ALA A 35 -3.21 13.16 -18.19
N PHE A 36 -2.32 14.09 -17.85
CA PHE A 36 -2.62 15.28 -17.04
C PHE A 36 -3.04 16.50 -17.90
N VAL A 37 -2.93 16.40 -19.22
CA VAL A 37 -3.36 17.48 -20.10
C VAL A 37 -4.85 17.33 -20.44
N PRO A 38 -5.68 18.34 -20.17
CA PRO A 38 -7.09 18.33 -20.52
C PRO A 38 -7.28 18.12 -22.03
N LYS A 39 -8.15 17.18 -22.39
CA LYS A 39 -8.50 16.88 -23.79
C LYS A 39 -10.03 16.94 -23.95
N PRO A 40 -10.60 18.13 -24.14
CA PRO A 40 -12.06 18.29 -24.31
C PRO A 40 -12.60 17.40 -25.40
N GLY A 41 -13.74 16.76 -25.18
CA GLY A 41 -14.41 15.92 -26.18
C GLY A 41 -13.78 14.55 -26.45
N ARG A 42 -12.67 14.18 -25.77
CA ARG A 42 -12.08 12.84 -25.88
C ARG A 42 -12.38 11.98 -24.66
N SER A 43 -12.89 10.78 -24.91
CA SER A 43 -13.05 9.71 -23.91
C SER A 43 -12.06 8.59 -24.18
N GLY A 44 -11.85 7.69 -23.20
CA GLY A 44 -11.07 6.47 -23.41
C GLY A 44 -9.58 6.57 -23.08
N TYR A 45 -9.15 7.54 -22.30
CA TYR A 45 -7.80 7.62 -21.74
C TYR A 45 -7.85 7.93 -20.24
N VAL A 46 -6.74 7.69 -19.55
CA VAL A 46 -6.61 8.00 -18.12
C VAL A 46 -6.67 9.52 -17.92
N ARG A 47 -7.48 9.93 -16.97
CA ARG A 47 -7.62 11.34 -16.54
C ARG A 47 -7.46 11.40 -15.03
N PRO A 48 -6.24 11.47 -14.51
CA PRO A 48 -6.02 11.59 -13.07
C PRO A 48 -6.45 12.97 -12.60
N GLU A 49 -7.05 13.00 -11.41
CA GLU A 49 -7.32 14.22 -10.65
C GLU A 49 -6.48 14.14 -9.37
N PRO A 50 -5.26 14.73 -9.40
CA PRO A 50 -4.31 14.56 -8.32
C PRO A 50 -4.70 15.37 -7.09
N HIS A 51 -4.69 14.71 -5.95
CA HIS A 51 -4.77 15.28 -4.61
C HIS A 51 -3.47 14.97 -3.89
N GLU A 52 -2.64 16.00 -3.72
CA GLU A 52 -1.39 15.86 -2.97
C GLU A 52 -1.70 15.73 -1.49
N VAL A 53 -1.19 14.66 -0.86
CA VAL A 53 -1.48 14.34 0.53
C VAL A 53 -0.22 14.30 1.37
N THR A 54 -0.24 15.03 2.47
CA THR A 54 0.80 15.07 3.51
C THR A 54 0.21 14.88 4.90
N ALA A 55 -1.12 14.77 4.98
CA ALA A 55 -1.92 14.66 6.20
C ALA A 55 -3.09 13.68 5.98
N PRO A 56 -3.78 13.24 7.04
CA PRO A 56 -4.96 12.39 6.91
C PRO A 56 -6.04 13.00 6.01
N PHE A 57 -6.67 12.16 5.19
CA PHE A 57 -7.73 12.56 4.26
C PHE A 57 -8.86 11.51 4.24
N ARG A 58 -10.00 11.85 3.66
CA ARG A 58 -11.14 10.93 3.56
C ARG A 58 -11.45 10.54 2.13
N VAL A 59 -11.77 9.24 1.95
CA VAL A 59 -12.34 8.69 0.73
C VAL A 59 -13.63 7.97 1.12
N GLY A 60 -14.79 8.58 0.85
CA GLY A 60 -16.06 8.10 1.39
C GLY A 60 -16.06 8.11 2.93
N ASN A 61 -16.41 6.98 3.55
CA ASN A 61 -16.38 6.78 5.00
C ASN A 61 -14.99 6.38 5.55
N VAL A 62 -14.01 6.11 4.69
CA VAL A 62 -12.66 5.69 5.11
C VAL A 62 -11.79 6.92 5.40
N LEU A 63 -11.19 6.96 6.59
CA LEU A 63 -10.10 7.86 6.92
C LEU A 63 -8.78 7.19 6.53
N ALA A 64 -8.01 7.82 5.65
CA ALA A 64 -6.71 7.37 5.22
C ALA A 64 -5.62 8.28 5.81
N THR A 65 -4.69 7.70 6.56
CA THR A 65 -3.54 8.41 7.13
C THR A 65 -2.27 7.93 6.43
N PRO A 66 -1.57 8.79 5.68
CA PRO A 66 -0.26 8.44 5.11
C PRO A 66 0.76 8.30 6.24
N LEU A 67 1.50 7.21 6.23
CA LEU A 67 2.56 6.90 7.20
C LEU A 67 3.88 6.79 6.44
N PRO A 68 4.82 7.73 6.61
CA PRO A 68 6.12 7.65 5.98
C PRO A 68 6.86 6.37 6.37
N VAL A 69 7.42 5.69 5.37
CA VAL A 69 8.28 4.52 5.51
C VAL A 69 9.50 4.68 4.60
N LEU A 70 10.55 3.90 4.84
CA LEU A 70 11.76 3.93 4.02
C LEU A 70 11.76 2.76 3.04
N HIS A 71 11.88 3.07 1.76
CA HIS A 71 12.01 2.12 0.66
C HIS A 71 12.95 2.69 -0.40
N ALA A 72 14.02 1.96 -0.76
CA ALA A 72 14.97 2.34 -1.81
C ALA A 72 15.54 3.79 -1.69
N GLY A 73 15.58 4.36 -0.50
CA GLY A 73 16.01 5.75 -0.29
C GLY A 73 15.02 6.82 -0.79
N VAL A 74 13.81 6.40 -1.17
CA VAL A 74 12.73 7.28 -1.66
C VAL A 74 11.65 7.39 -0.58
N GLU A 75 11.05 8.58 -0.44
CA GLU A 75 9.87 8.77 0.39
C GLU A 75 8.74 7.85 -0.14
N THR A 76 8.26 6.99 0.74
CA THR A 76 7.21 6.03 0.43
C THR A 76 6.17 6.09 1.54
N TYR A 77 4.90 5.98 1.19
CA TYR A 77 3.82 5.93 2.17
C TYR A 77 3.24 4.53 2.30
N ALA A 78 3.19 4.03 3.53
CA ALA A 78 2.16 3.11 3.95
C ALA A 78 0.88 3.89 4.24
N TYR A 79 -0.27 3.22 4.24
CA TYR A 79 -1.55 3.84 4.57
C TYR A 79 -2.21 3.11 5.73
N LEU A 80 -2.52 3.87 6.79
CA LEU A 80 -3.47 3.43 7.82
C LEU A 80 -4.87 3.83 7.35
N LEU A 81 -5.73 2.84 7.17
CA LEU A 81 -7.12 2.99 6.74
C LEU A 81 -8.04 2.66 7.92
N GLU A 82 -8.94 3.58 8.24
CA GLU A 82 -9.84 3.46 9.37
C GLU A 82 -11.29 3.70 8.94
N ALA A 83 -12.18 2.77 9.27
CA ALA A 83 -13.61 2.89 9.02
C ALA A 83 -14.39 2.01 10.02
N GLU A 84 -15.53 2.48 10.48
CA GLU A 84 -16.49 1.69 11.31
C GLU A 84 -15.83 1.03 12.55
N GLY A 85 -14.86 1.72 13.16
CA GLY A 85 -14.12 1.20 14.31
C GLY A 85 -13.10 0.11 13.99
N ARG A 86 -12.79 -0.10 12.72
CA ARG A 86 -11.78 -1.05 12.23
C ARG A 86 -10.59 -0.32 11.65
N SER A 87 -9.44 -0.98 11.66
CA SER A 87 -8.18 -0.42 11.19
C SER A 87 -7.37 -1.42 10.36
N LEU A 88 -6.82 -0.94 9.25
CA LEU A 88 -5.96 -1.70 8.37
C LEU A 88 -4.73 -0.87 8.00
N VAL A 89 -3.54 -1.45 8.06
CA VAL A 89 -2.34 -0.86 7.46
C VAL A 89 -1.99 -1.62 6.19
N TYR A 90 -1.77 -0.88 5.10
CA TYR A 90 -1.27 -1.39 3.82
C TYR A 90 0.14 -0.84 3.57
N MET A 91 1.13 -1.74 3.58
CA MET A 91 2.56 -1.42 3.51
C MET A 91 3.30 -2.47 2.66
N PRO A 92 3.08 -2.50 1.35
CA PRO A 92 3.63 -3.55 0.47
C PRO A 92 5.10 -3.38 0.14
N ASP A 93 5.65 -2.16 0.24
CA ASP A 93 7.02 -1.81 -0.12
C ASP A 93 7.67 -1.07 1.05
N VAL A 94 8.53 -1.76 1.80
CA VAL A 94 9.18 -1.19 2.97
C VAL A 94 10.53 -1.85 3.27
N LYS A 95 11.52 -1.03 3.62
CA LYS A 95 12.80 -1.51 4.19
C LYS A 95 12.86 -1.26 5.68
N SER A 96 12.37 -0.11 6.14
CA SER A 96 12.32 0.19 7.57
C SER A 96 11.18 1.14 7.89
N ILE A 97 10.70 1.05 9.13
CA ILE A 97 9.56 1.81 9.63
C ILE A 97 10.09 2.82 10.66
N PRO A 98 10.01 4.13 10.40
CA PRO A 98 10.34 5.15 11.40
C PRO A 98 9.47 5.02 12.67
N ALA A 99 10.04 5.34 13.82
CA ALA A 99 9.36 5.20 15.09
C ALA A 99 7.98 5.89 15.16
N PRO A 100 7.77 7.12 14.64
CA PRO A 100 6.44 7.74 14.64
C PRO A 100 5.39 6.94 13.84
N SER A 101 5.77 6.37 12.69
CA SER A 101 4.89 5.52 11.87
C SER A 101 4.59 4.21 12.59
N LEU A 102 5.59 3.59 13.21
CA LEU A 102 5.42 2.36 13.99
C LEU A 102 4.43 2.54 15.13
N GLU A 103 4.52 3.64 15.89
CA GLU A 103 3.60 3.94 16.99
C GLU A 103 2.14 4.06 16.50
N ARG A 104 1.94 4.65 15.33
CA ARG A 104 0.61 4.83 14.73
C ARG A 104 -0.01 3.51 14.24
N MET A 105 0.81 2.50 13.95
CA MET A 105 0.36 1.19 13.46
C MET A 105 0.02 0.21 14.59
N LYS A 106 0.40 0.50 15.84
CA LYS A 106 0.28 -0.46 16.96
C LYS A 106 -1.15 -0.93 17.16
N GLY A 107 -1.32 -2.25 17.25
CA GLY A 107 -2.58 -2.88 17.59
C GLY A 107 -3.66 -2.83 16.52
N VAL A 108 -3.33 -2.51 15.27
CA VAL A 108 -4.31 -2.51 14.16
C VAL A 108 -4.95 -3.88 13.97
N ASP A 109 -6.16 -3.91 13.42
CA ASP A 109 -6.88 -5.17 13.20
C ASP A 109 -6.21 -6.01 12.11
N LEU A 110 -5.71 -5.36 11.03
CA LEU A 110 -5.03 -6.02 9.94
C LEU A 110 -3.80 -5.24 9.50
N LEU A 111 -2.67 -5.95 9.37
CA LEU A 111 -1.45 -5.43 8.75
C LEU A 111 -1.16 -6.21 7.47
N ILE A 112 -1.16 -5.54 6.32
CA ILE A 112 -0.68 -6.08 5.05
C ILE A 112 0.71 -5.50 4.83
N ILE A 113 1.73 -6.36 4.81
CA ILE A 113 3.13 -5.94 4.87
C ILE A 113 3.99 -6.70 3.85
N ASP A 114 5.06 -6.05 3.41
CA ASP A 114 6.13 -6.62 2.59
C ASP A 114 6.70 -7.91 3.20
N GLY A 115 6.80 -8.94 2.38
CA GLY A 115 7.39 -10.23 2.76
C GLY A 115 8.23 -10.79 1.62
N LEU A 116 9.02 -9.94 0.94
CA LEU A 116 9.61 -10.21 -0.36
C LEU A 116 10.33 -11.56 -0.44
N ARG A 117 11.25 -11.87 0.51
CA ARG A 117 12.10 -13.07 0.43
C ARG A 117 12.74 -13.45 1.76
N TYR A 118 13.37 -14.65 1.81
CA TYR A 118 14.06 -15.13 3.01
C TYR A 118 15.35 -14.35 3.31
N HIS A 119 16.11 -13.93 2.29
CA HIS A 119 17.42 -13.32 2.44
C HIS A 119 17.34 -11.79 2.45
N LEU A 120 18.33 -11.15 3.07
CA LEU A 120 18.45 -9.69 3.13
C LEU A 120 18.32 -9.03 1.74
N HIS A 121 17.63 -7.92 1.69
CA HIS A 121 17.44 -7.08 0.51
C HIS A 121 17.78 -5.62 0.85
N PRO A 122 18.39 -4.86 -0.07
CA PRO A 122 18.77 -3.47 0.21
C PRO A 122 17.58 -2.53 0.35
N THR A 123 16.45 -2.83 -0.28
CA THR A 123 15.28 -1.91 -0.37
C THR A 123 14.00 -2.48 0.25
N HIS A 124 13.92 -3.78 0.52
CA HIS A 124 12.79 -4.47 1.13
C HIS A 124 13.17 -5.17 2.42
N MET A 125 12.19 -5.50 3.23
CA MET A 125 12.37 -6.40 4.36
C MET A 125 12.56 -7.85 3.90
N CYS A 126 13.47 -8.59 4.53
CA CYS A 126 13.45 -10.04 4.47
C CYS A 126 12.43 -10.60 5.48
N LEU A 127 12.12 -11.88 5.41
CA LEU A 127 11.12 -12.51 6.29
C LEU A 127 11.39 -12.25 7.77
N GLU A 128 12.64 -12.35 8.22
CA GLU A 128 13.02 -12.11 9.61
C GLU A 128 12.73 -10.67 10.05
N GLU A 129 13.11 -9.68 9.23
CA GLU A 129 12.83 -8.26 9.46
C GLU A 129 11.32 -7.99 9.49
N THR A 130 10.56 -8.62 8.58
CA THR A 130 9.10 -8.51 8.52
C THR A 130 8.44 -9.08 9.78
N LEU A 131 8.86 -10.26 10.23
CA LEU A 131 8.33 -10.86 11.46
C LEU A 131 8.67 -10.02 12.70
N ALA A 132 9.87 -9.42 12.77
CA ALA A 132 10.24 -8.48 13.83
C ALA A 132 9.34 -7.22 13.81
N ALA A 133 9.05 -6.68 12.62
CA ALA A 133 8.13 -5.54 12.47
C ALA A 133 6.70 -5.92 12.91
N ILE A 134 6.20 -7.09 12.52
CA ILE A 134 4.88 -7.60 12.97
C ILE A 134 4.84 -7.72 14.51
N ALA A 135 5.89 -8.27 15.13
CA ALA A 135 5.99 -8.37 16.58
C ALA A 135 6.00 -7.00 17.29
N ALA A 136 6.59 -5.97 16.67
CA ALA A 136 6.60 -4.60 17.17
C ALA A 136 5.23 -3.90 17.03
N VAL A 137 4.55 -4.08 15.89
CA VAL A 137 3.21 -3.53 15.61
C VAL A 137 2.14 -4.23 16.43
N ARG A 138 2.26 -5.55 16.65
CA ARG A 138 1.28 -6.40 17.35
C ARG A 138 -0.13 -6.30 16.77
N PRO A 139 -0.30 -6.50 15.45
CA PRO A 139 -1.63 -6.49 14.84
C PRO A 139 -2.43 -7.71 15.28
N ARG A 140 -3.76 -7.65 15.20
CA ARG A 140 -4.61 -8.84 15.43
C ARG A 140 -4.32 -9.92 14.38
N ARG A 141 -4.12 -9.52 13.13
CA ARG A 141 -3.75 -10.39 12.00
C ARG A 141 -2.76 -9.69 11.10
N ALA A 142 -1.81 -10.44 10.54
CA ALA A 142 -0.90 -9.93 9.52
C ALA A 142 -0.96 -10.80 8.24
N VAL A 143 -0.77 -10.15 7.09
CA VAL A 143 -0.72 -10.80 5.78
C VAL A 143 0.54 -10.35 5.06
N LEU A 144 1.36 -11.31 4.64
CA LEU A 144 2.54 -11.05 3.85
C LEU A 144 2.17 -10.92 2.38
N THR A 145 2.61 -9.85 1.75
CA THR A 145 2.41 -9.57 0.32
C THR A 145 3.75 -9.33 -0.38
N HIS A 146 3.73 -9.04 -1.67
CA HIS A 146 4.93 -8.78 -2.47
C HIS A 146 5.95 -9.94 -2.48
N LEU A 147 5.44 -11.17 -2.41
CA LEU A 147 6.25 -12.40 -2.30
C LEU A 147 6.98 -12.67 -3.61
N SER A 148 8.30 -12.94 -3.53
CA SER A 148 9.09 -13.39 -4.68
C SER A 148 8.84 -14.88 -4.96
N HIS A 149 9.33 -15.36 -6.11
CA HIS A 149 9.22 -16.76 -6.52
C HIS A 149 9.91 -17.74 -5.55
N ASP A 150 10.82 -17.29 -4.70
CA ASP A 150 11.48 -18.10 -3.68
C ASP A 150 10.58 -18.43 -2.48
N MET A 151 9.45 -17.72 -2.35
CA MET A 151 8.53 -17.82 -1.23
C MET A 151 7.39 -18.78 -1.54
N ASP A 152 7.68 -20.08 -1.61
CA ASP A 152 6.63 -21.10 -1.77
C ASP A 152 5.56 -20.98 -0.69
N TYR A 153 4.30 -20.89 -1.12
CA TYR A 153 3.15 -20.65 -0.24
C TYR A 153 3.00 -21.72 0.86
N GLY A 154 3.14 -22.98 0.50
CA GLY A 154 2.96 -24.10 1.44
C GLY A 154 4.07 -24.13 2.49
N ILE A 155 5.32 -23.97 2.03
CA ILE A 155 6.51 -23.94 2.91
C ILE A 155 6.44 -22.72 3.83
N LEU A 156 6.10 -21.56 3.29
CA LEU A 156 6.02 -20.31 4.05
C LEU A 156 4.92 -20.42 5.12
N SER A 157 3.72 -20.88 4.75
CA SER A 157 2.59 -21.00 5.68
C SER A 157 2.93 -21.86 6.91
N GLY A 158 3.74 -22.91 6.75
CA GLY A 158 4.17 -23.78 7.85
C GLY A 158 5.21 -23.16 8.78
N LYS A 159 5.79 -22.00 8.43
CA LYS A 159 6.84 -21.31 9.21
C LYS A 159 6.34 -20.05 9.93
N LEU A 160 5.13 -19.60 9.63
CA LEU A 160 4.60 -18.34 10.14
C LEU A 160 3.89 -18.53 11.49
N PRO A 161 3.89 -17.50 12.35
CA PRO A 161 3.03 -17.46 13.55
C PRO A 161 1.54 -17.62 13.20
N GLU A 162 0.73 -18.08 14.13
CA GLU A 162 -0.71 -18.38 13.93
C GLU A 162 -1.52 -17.20 13.36
N ASN A 163 -1.18 -15.97 13.75
CA ASN A 163 -1.87 -14.76 13.30
C ASN A 163 -1.26 -14.15 12.03
N VAL A 164 -0.31 -14.83 11.37
CA VAL A 164 0.38 -14.37 10.16
C VAL A 164 0.15 -15.38 9.04
N MET A 165 -0.21 -14.89 7.85
CA MET A 165 -0.40 -15.74 6.67
C MET A 165 0.18 -15.09 5.42
N PRO A 166 0.61 -15.86 4.41
CA PRO A 166 0.95 -15.29 3.11
C PRO A 166 -0.32 -14.96 2.32
N ALA A 167 -0.27 -13.89 1.51
CA ALA A 167 -1.32 -13.57 0.56
C ALA A 167 -1.31 -14.50 -0.64
N TYR A 168 -2.45 -14.59 -1.33
CA TYR A 168 -2.60 -15.20 -2.66
C TYR A 168 -3.64 -14.45 -3.46
N ASP A 169 -3.60 -14.56 -4.79
CA ASP A 169 -4.52 -13.87 -5.68
C ASP A 169 -5.97 -14.32 -5.42
N GLY A 170 -6.83 -13.35 -5.18
CA GLY A 170 -8.23 -13.61 -4.83
C GLY A 170 -8.51 -13.80 -3.33
N LEU A 171 -7.48 -13.68 -2.45
CA LEU A 171 -7.69 -13.72 -1.00
C LEU A 171 -8.71 -12.66 -0.57
N ARG A 172 -9.70 -13.08 0.21
CA ARG A 172 -10.69 -12.19 0.83
C ARG A 172 -10.65 -12.35 2.35
N LEU A 173 -10.57 -11.24 3.04
CA LEU A 173 -10.56 -11.21 4.51
C LEU A 173 -11.68 -10.31 5.00
N SER A 174 -12.42 -10.77 5.99
CA SER A 174 -13.34 -9.94 6.76
C SER A 174 -12.65 -9.47 8.03
N LEU A 175 -12.77 -8.21 8.36
CA LEU A 175 -12.38 -7.68 9.65
C LEU A 175 -13.55 -7.89 10.63
N PRO A 176 -13.34 -8.57 11.74
CA PRO A 176 -14.40 -8.92 12.69
C PRO A 176 -14.94 -7.71 13.45
#